data_2b512529042ad39c5d7c92053a70b219
#
_entry.id   2b512529042ad39c5d7c92053a70b219
#
_cell.length_a   1.000
_cell.length_b   1.000
_cell.length_c   1.000
_cell.angle_alpha   90.00
_cell.angle_beta   90.00
_cell.angle_gamma   90.00
#
_symmetry.space_group_name_H-M   'P 1'
#
loop_
_entity.id
_entity.type
_entity.pdbx_description
1 polymer ?
#
loop_
_entity_poly.entity_id
_entity_poly.type
_entity_poly.pdbx_seq_one_letter_code
_entity_poly.pdbx_strand_id
1 'polypeptide(L)'
;MKSRYKISISNRNVYKEIELTPEMEHLSVGTAVDADVRLRKELFFGVIDLEFKKMNGVWSVFGSDNLYFNLGDTRKLMSLQLQHGSAFKVCYQNSDNEVFSVDFMIDFDYEKKDYNRRIDIRNVRSIKIGGAESCAIEIRDEYLGKDTITLKRVEDALTVVDEGCRSFAPSADKRNGCPPRIFQQPE
;
A
#
# COMPACT_ATOMS: atom_id res chain seq x y z
N MET A 1 -13.56 -13.89 -14.78
CA MET A 1 -12.98 -12.52 -14.76
C MET A 1 -11.46 -12.67 -14.68
N LYS A 2 -10.70 -12.03 -15.57
CA LYS A 2 -9.24 -12.04 -15.48
C LYS A 2 -8.83 -10.97 -14.46
N SER A 3 -8.25 -11.39 -13.35
CA SER A 3 -7.81 -10.47 -12.31
C SER A 3 -6.63 -9.63 -12.79
N ARG A 4 -6.72 -8.31 -12.64
CA ARG A 4 -5.60 -7.40 -12.77
C ARG A 4 -4.91 -7.27 -11.42
N TYR A 5 -3.63 -7.04 -11.43
CA TYR A 5 -2.86 -6.81 -10.22
C TYR A 5 -2.15 -5.47 -10.32
N LYS A 6 -1.89 -4.87 -9.18
CA LYS A 6 -1.15 -3.63 -9.06
C LYS A 6 0.01 -3.81 -8.10
N ILE A 7 1.16 -3.31 -8.49
CA ILE A 7 2.34 -3.22 -7.64
C ILE A 7 2.57 -1.75 -7.33
N SER A 8 2.68 -1.40 -6.06
CA SER A 8 3.13 -0.08 -5.62
C SER A 8 4.51 -0.20 -5.01
N ILE A 9 5.44 0.60 -5.49
CA ILE A 9 6.83 0.67 -4.99
C ILE A 9 7.02 2.05 -4.38
N SER A 10 7.42 2.12 -3.11
CA SER A 10 7.54 3.38 -2.39
C SER A 10 8.75 3.45 -1.47
N ASN A 11 9.43 4.59 -1.45
CA ASN A 11 10.35 5.04 -0.43
C ASN A 11 10.27 6.58 -0.34
N ARG A 12 11.17 7.23 0.40
CA ARG A 12 11.19 8.69 0.56
C ARG A 12 11.34 9.46 -0.77
N ASN A 13 11.95 8.86 -1.79
CA ASN A 13 12.34 9.53 -3.03
C ASN A 13 11.63 8.97 -4.27
N VAL A 14 10.97 7.82 -4.13
CA VAL A 14 10.38 7.09 -5.24
C VAL A 14 8.97 6.63 -4.88
N TYR A 15 8.04 6.92 -5.77
CA TYR A 15 6.73 6.29 -5.77
C TYR A 15 6.41 5.87 -7.20
N LYS A 16 6.09 4.60 -7.41
CA LYS A 16 5.64 4.07 -8.68
C LYS A 16 4.49 3.09 -8.48
N GLU A 17 3.47 3.24 -9.31
CA GLU A 17 2.42 2.24 -9.47
C GLU A 17 2.56 1.56 -10.82
N ILE A 18 2.44 0.25 -10.84
CA ILE A 18 2.60 -0.58 -12.02
C ILE A 18 1.39 -1.50 -12.10
N GLU A 19 0.69 -1.46 -13.22
CA GLU A 19 -0.42 -2.36 -13.49
C GLU A 19 0.10 -3.63 -14.16
N LEU A 20 -0.28 -4.78 -13.60
CA LEU A 20 -0.01 -6.08 -14.20
C LEU A 20 -1.26 -6.55 -14.94
N THR A 21 -1.21 -6.51 -16.27
CA THR A 21 -2.32 -7.00 -17.08
C THR A 21 -2.45 -8.52 -17.02
N PRO A 22 -3.62 -9.09 -17.29
CA PRO A 22 -3.82 -10.53 -17.25
C PRO A 22 -2.91 -11.32 -18.20
N GLU A 23 -2.46 -10.69 -19.28
CA GLU A 23 -1.59 -11.26 -20.31
C GLU A 23 -0.11 -11.22 -19.94
N MET A 24 0.26 -10.40 -18.95
CA MET A 24 1.65 -10.32 -18.49
C MET A 24 2.00 -11.57 -17.70
N GLU A 25 3.15 -12.15 -18.00
CA GLU A 25 3.74 -13.29 -17.28
C GLU A 25 5.06 -12.94 -16.62
N HIS A 26 5.64 -11.80 -17.00
CA HIS A 26 6.93 -11.33 -16.51
C HIS A 26 6.94 -9.80 -16.44
N LEU A 27 7.64 -9.27 -15.44
CA LEU A 27 7.97 -7.85 -15.31
C LEU A 27 9.29 -7.72 -14.57
N SER A 28 10.23 -6.98 -15.15
CA SER A 28 11.49 -6.61 -14.51
C SER A 28 11.42 -5.19 -13.96
N VAL A 29 11.91 -5.00 -12.73
CA VAL A 29 11.97 -3.70 -12.06
C VAL A 29 13.38 -3.49 -11.53
N GLY A 30 14.09 -2.50 -12.04
CA GLY A 30 15.47 -2.33 -11.61
C GLY A 30 16.17 -1.08 -12.10
N THR A 31 17.47 -0.99 -11.78
CA THR A 31 18.34 0.11 -12.19
C THR A 31 19.04 -0.16 -13.53
N ALA A 32 18.88 -1.35 -14.10
CA ALA A 32 19.40 -1.71 -15.41
C ALA A 32 18.68 -0.94 -16.52
N VAL A 33 19.37 -0.75 -17.65
CA VAL A 33 18.84 0.04 -18.78
C VAL A 33 17.69 -0.68 -19.47
N ASP A 34 17.73 -1.99 -19.46
CA ASP A 34 16.80 -2.93 -20.08
C ASP A 34 15.65 -3.38 -19.18
N ALA A 35 15.60 -2.88 -17.94
CA ALA A 35 14.46 -3.16 -17.06
C ALA A 35 13.15 -2.56 -17.61
N ASP A 36 12.06 -3.33 -17.58
CA ASP A 36 10.73 -2.88 -18.01
C ASP A 36 10.28 -1.66 -17.22
N VAL A 37 10.56 -1.65 -15.92
CA VAL A 37 10.35 -0.50 -15.05
C VAL A 37 11.69 -0.01 -14.52
N ARG A 38 12.21 0.97 -15.19
CA ARG A 38 13.51 1.54 -14.84
C ARG A 38 13.43 2.45 -13.61
N LEU A 39 14.28 2.16 -12.63
CA LEU A 39 14.55 3.01 -11.47
C LEU A 39 15.79 3.87 -11.71
N ARG A 40 15.79 5.11 -11.23
CA ARG A 40 16.95 5.99 -11.34
C ARG A 40 18.05 5.52 -10.42
N LYS A 41 19.17 5.08 -10.99
CA LYS A 41 20.31 4.52 -10.26
C LYS A 41 20.87 5.47 -9.18
N GLU A 42 20.80 6.76 -9.44
CA GLU A 42 21.32 7.81 -8.55
C GLU A 42 20.58 7.91 -7.21
N LEU A 43 19.37 7.31 -7.13
CA LEU A 43 18.55 7.30 -5.92
C LEU A 43 18.85 6.11 -5.00
N PHE A 44 19.76 5.22 -5.39
CA PHE A 44 20.03 3.97 -4.70
C PHE A 44 21.53 3.74 -4.50
N PHE A 45 21.90 3.10 -3.40
CA PHE A 45 23.31 2.80 -3.10
C PHE A 45 23.89 1.63 -3.90
N GLY A 46 23.05 0.82 -4.55
CA GLY A 46 23.48 -0.36 -5.29
C GLY A 46 22.58 -0.68 -6.46
N VAL A 47 22.92 -1.73 -7.16
CA VAL A 47 22.11 -2.28 -8.24
C VAL A 47 20.83 -2.87 -7.63
N ILE A 48 19.71 -2.54 -8.24
CA ILE A 48 18.41 -3.13 -7.95
C ILE A 48 18.00 -3.91 -9.17
N ASP A 49 17.63 -5.16 -8.94
CA ASP A 49 17.12 -6.05 -9.96
C ASP A 49 16.10 -7.00 -9.32
N LEU A 50 14.85 -6.79 -9.68
CA LEU A 50 13.71 -7.56 -9.23
C LEU A 50 12.99 -8.14 -10.44
N GLU A 51 12.70 -9.42 -10.38
CA GLU A 51 11.87 -10.10 -11.37
C GLU A 51 10.55 -10.54 -10.76
N PHE A 52 9.46 -10.08 -11.33
CA PHE A 52 8.12 -10.58 -11.05
C PHE A 52 7.74 -11.57 -12.13
N LYS A 53 7.44 -12.82 -11.74
CA LYS A 53 7.08 -13.90 -12.67
C LYS A 53 5.74 -14.51 -12.27
N LYS A 54 4.90 -14.76 -13.26
CA LYS A 54 3.63 -15.46 -13.08
C LYS A 54 3.80 -16.93 -13.47
N MET A 55 3.70 -17.81 -12.49
CA MET A 55 3.81 -19.25 -12.66
C MET A 55 2.52 -19.92 -12.21
N ASN A 56 1.89 -20.68 -13.09
CA ASN A 56 0.61 -21.36 -12.82
C ASN A 56 -0.49 -20.41 -12.28
N GLY A 57 -0.51 -19.17 -12.81
CA GLY A 57 -1.49 -18.17 -12.41
C GLY A 57 -1.15 -17.40 -11.14
N VAL A 58 -0.04 -17.72 -10.48
CA VAL A 58 0.40 -17.09 -9.24
C VAL A 58 1.64 -16.25 -9.50
N TRP A 59 1.63 -15.00 -9.04
CA TRP A 59 2.78 -14.13 -9.11
C TRP A 59 3.80 -14.44 -8.01
N SER A 60 5.06 -14.37 -8.36
CA SER A 60 6.18 -14.47 -7.43
C SER A 60 7.21 -13.39 -7.75
N VAL A 61 7.90 -12.88 -6.75
CA VAL A 61 9.00 -11.95 -6.91
C VAL A 61 10.32 -12.61 -6.53
N PHE A 62 11.34 -12.30 -7.29
CA PHE A 62 12.73 -12.76 -7.11
C PHE A 62 13.63 -11.55 -7.07
N GLY A 63 14.56 -11.53 -6.13
CA GLY A 63 15.61 -10.51 -6.05
C GLY A 63 16.94 -11.06 -6.55
N SER A 64 17.81 -10.17 -7.02
CA SER A 64 19.23 -10.51 -7.26
C SER A 64 19.95 -10.81 -5.95
N ASP A 65 21.11 -11.44 -6.01
CA ASP A 65 21.86 -11.96 -4.85
C ASP A 65 22.21 -10.90 -3.79
N ASN A 66 22.21 -9.63 -4.15
CA ASN A 66 22.48 -8.52 -3.24
C ASN A 66 21.23 -7.99 -2.51
N LEU A 67 20.05 -8.55 -2.80
CA LEU A 67 18.77 -8.14 -2.23
C LEU A 67 18.10 -9.29 -1.46
N TYR A 68 17.27 -8.91 -0.50
CA TYR A 68 16.36 -9.85 0.15
C TYR A 68 15.02 -9.16 0.47
N PHE A 69 14.00 -9.97 0.71
CA PHE A 69 12.66 -9.50 1.10
C PHE A 69 12.45 -9.73 2.59
N ASN A 70 11.85 -8.72 3.23
CA ASN A 70 11.49 -8.73 4.64
C ASN A 70 10.00 -8.48 4.81
N LEU A 71 9.33 -9.38 5.52
CA LEU A 71 7.88 -9.31 5.82
C LEU A 71 7.58 -8.68 7.20
N GLY A 72 8.57 -8.04 7.82
CA GLY A 72 8.45 -7.50 9.18
C GLY A 72 8.92 -8.48 10.26
N ASP A 73 9.53 -9.58 9.88
CA ASP A 73 10.14 -10.57 10.76
C ASP A 73 11.68 -10.63 10.55
N THR A 74 12.36 -11.60 11.18
CA THR A 74 13.81 -11.77 11.11
C THR A 74 14.29 -12.55 9.88
N ARG A 75 13.37 -13.07 9.06
CA ARG A 75 13.72 -13.90 7.90
C ARG A 75 14.15 -13.05 6.72
N LYS A 76 15.21 -13.49 6.04
CA LYS A 76 15.69 -12.93 4.78
C LYS A 76 15.27 -13.86 3.64
N LEU A 77 14.31 -13.44 2.84
CA LEU A 77 13.75 -14.24 1.76
C LEU A 77 14.33 -13.77 0.43
N MET A 78 14.79 -14.69 -0.41
CA MET A 78 15.31 -14.39 -1.76
C MET A 78 14.20 -14.39 -2.81
N SER A 79 13.09 -15.00 -2.50
CA SER A 79 11.90 -15.03 -3.33
C SER A 79 10.64 -15.03 -2.45
N LEU A 80 9.56 -14.52 -3.00
CA LEU A 80 8.28 -14.47 -2.30
C LEU A 80 7.14 -14.74 -3.27
N GLN A 81 6.25 -15.65 -2.91
CA GLN A 81 4.99 -15.84 -3.59
C GLN A 81 4.01 -14.73 -3.17
N LEU A 82 3.39 -14.09 -4.16
CA LEU A 82 2.54 -12.92 -3.95
C LEU A 82 1.06 -13.31 -3.97
N GLN A 83 0.33 -12.75 -3.03
CA GLN A 83 -1.12 -12.83 -2.94
C GLN A 83 -1.70 -11.44 -2.69
N HIS A 84 -2.99 -11.29 -2.88
CA HIS A 84 -3.65 -10.02 -2.57
C HIS A 84 -3.32 -9.56 -1.13
N GLY A 85 -2.88 -8.31 -1.01
CA GLY A 85 -2.46 -7.74 0.28
C GLY A 85 -1.04 -8.08 0.70
N SER A 86 -0.23 -8.75 -0.13
CA SER A 86 1.19 -8.94 0.17
C SER A 86 1.90 -7.60 0.24
N ALA A 87 2.50 -7.30 1.40
CA ALA A 87 3.32 -6.12 1.65
C ALA A 87 4.67 -6.57 2.17
N PHE A 88 5.76 -6.07 1.59
CA PHE A 88 7.11 -6.44 1.98
C PHE A 88 8.11 -5.32 1.70
N LYS A 89 9.24 -5.39 2.38
CA LYS A 89 10.37 -4.49 2.18
C LYS A 89 11.44 -5.18 1.35
N VAL A 90 12.06 -4.44 0.45
CA VAL A 90 13.27 -4.86 -0.26
C VAL A 90 14.45 -4.25 0.48
N CYS A 91 15.42 -5.07 0.84
CA CYS A 91 16.59 -4.66 1.62
C CYS A 91 17.88 -5.14 0.96
N TYR A 92 18.99 -4.42 1.19
CA TYR A 92 20.31 -4.87 0.77
C TYR A 92 20.86 -5.95 1.72
N GLN A 93 21.42 -7.03 1.17
CA GLN A 93 22.02 -8.13 1.95
C GLN A 93 23.15 -7.66 2.88
N ASN A 94 23.97 -6.72 2.41
CA ASN A 94 25.19 -6.32 3.09
C ASN A 94 25.01 -5.27 4.18
N SER A 95 23.88 -4.56 4.18
CA SER A 95 23.69 -3.43 5.09
C SER A 95 22.38 -3.48 5.88
N ASP A 96 21.50 -4.42 5.55
CA ASP A 96 20.12 -4.51 6.07
C ASP A 96 19.31 -3.21 5.90
N ASN A 97 19.80 -2.27 5.08
CA ASN A 97 19.10 -1.05 4.78
C ASN A 97 17.92 -1.31 3.86
N GLU A 98 16.78 -0.77 4.22
CA GLU A 98 15.61 -0.77 3.37
C GLU A 98 15.86 0.03 2.09
N VAL A 99 15.55 -0.57 0.96
CA VAL A 99 15.62 0.07 -0.37
C VAL A 99 14.30 0.77 -0.66
N PHE A 100 13.22 0.02 -0.56
CA PHE A 100 11.83 0.49 -0.70
C PHE A 100 10.85 -0.57 -0.19
N SER A 101 9.60 -0.14 0.05
CA SER A 101 8.48 -1.02 0.33
C SER A 101 7.74 -1.36 -0.97
N VAL A 102 7.19 -2.56 -1.02
CA VAL A 102 6.35 -3.05 -2.13
C VAL A 102 5.02 -3.53 -1.59
N ASP A 103 3.94 -3.06 -2.20
CA ASP A 103 2.59 -3.55 -1.96
C ASP A 103 2.07 -4.21 -3.24
N PHE A 104 1.52 -5.41 -3.10
CA PHE A 104 0.92 -6.15 -4.19
C PHE A 104 -0.58 -6.35 -3.93
N MET A 105 -1.40 -5.80 -4.80
CA MET A 105 -2.86 -5.86 -4.65
C MET A 105 -3.53 -6.36 -5.93
N ILE A 106 -4.61 -7.10 -5.79
CA ILE A 106 -5.52 -7.32 -6.90
C ILE A 106 -6.20 -5.97 -7.16
N ASP A 107 -5.98 -5.45 -8.35
CA ASP A 107 -6.82 -4.41 -8.88
C ASP A 107 -8.12 -5.11 -9.30
N PHE A 108 -9.10 -5.11 -8.40
CA PHE A 108 -10.44 -5.47 -8.81
C PHE A 108 -10.80 -4.47 -9.90
N ASP A 109 -11.01 -4.96 -11.12
CA ASP A 109 -11.60 -4.18 -12.20
C ASP A 109 -12.92 -3.59 -11.68
N TYR A 110 -12.81 -2.58 -10.89
CA TYR A 110 -13.83 -1.58 -10.88
C TYR A 110 -13.79 -1.07 -12.33
N GLU A 111 -14.69 -1.62 -13.18
CA GLU A 111 -15.15 -0.88 -14.35
C GLU A 111 -15.04 0.57 -13.94
N LYS A 112 -14.36 1.42 -14.71
CA LYS A 112 -14.18 2.84 -14.41
C LYS A 112 -15.48 3.37 -13.79
N LYS A 113 -15.66 3.11 -12.51
CA LYS A 113 -16.77 3.67 -11.78
C LYS A 113 -16.39 5.12 -11.75
N ASP A 114 -17.03 5.87 -12.60
CA ASP A 114 -17.04 7.31 -12.51
C ASP A 114 -17.15 7.60 -11.03
N TYR A 115 -16.15 8.21 -10.45
CA TYR A 115 -16.15 8.52 -9.04
C TYR A 115 -17.46 9.22 -8.75
N ASN A 116 -18.34 8.60 -7.98
CA ASN A 116 -19.64 9.17 -7.66
C ASN A 116 -19.49 10.58 -7.08
N ARG A 117 -18.30 10.85 -6.51
CA ARG A 117 -17.95 12.15 -5.95
C ARG A 117 -16.44 12.30 -5.86
N ARG A 118 -15.93 13.43 -6.35
CA ARG A 118 -14.56 13.88 -6.12
C ARG A 118 -14.61 15.09 -5.18
N ILE A 119 -13.85 15.05 -4.09
CA ILE A 119 -13.79 16.14 -3.12
C ILE A 119 -12.37 16.71 -3.16
N ASP A 120 -12.26 18.02 -3.43
CA ASP A 120 -11.00 18.73 -3.33
C ASP A 120 -10.73 19.05 -1.84
N ILE A 121 -9.71 18.42 -1.30
CA ILE A 121 -9.34 18.58 0.11
C ILE A 121 -8.26 19.64 0.34
N ARG A 122 -7.78 20.32 -0.71
CA ARG A 122 -6.69 21.31 -0.58
C ARG A 122 -7.03 22.45 0.38
N ASN A 123 -8.30 22.89 0.37
CA ASN A 123 -8.77 24.01 1.20
C ASN A 123 -9.66 23.57 2.37
N VAL A 124 -9.73 22.28 2.66
CA VAL A 124 -10.60 21.74 3.70
C VAL A 124 -9.77 21.40 4.94
N ARG A 125 -10.17 21.97 6.10
CA ARG A 125 -9.50 21.71 7.37
C ARG A 125 -9.80 20.32 7.94
N SER A 126 -11.02 19.82 7.71
CA SER A 126 -11.41 18.48 8.13
C SER A 126 -12.56 17.95 7.29
N ILE A 127 -12.59 16.62 7.05
CA ILE A 127 -13.67 15.91 6.37
C ILE A 127 -14.05 14.68 7.19
N LYS A 128 -15.34 14.52 7.47
CA LYS A 128 -15.89 13.30 8.07
C LYS A 128 -16.30 12.31 6.97
N ILE A 129 -15.91 11.05 7.15
CA ILE A 129 -16.20 9.95 6.24
C ILE A 129 -16.78 8.80 7.07
N GLY A 130 -17.88 8.20 6.66
CA GLY A 130 -18.47 7.06 7.36
C GLY A 130 -19.96 6.87 7.11
N GLY A 131 -20.58 6.00 7.90
CA GLY A 131 -21.98 5.61 7.75
C GLY A 131 -23.01 6.60 8.31
N ALA A 132 -22.58 7.65 9.00
CA ALA A 132 -23.53 8.64 9.54
C ALA A 132 -23.95 9.64 8.47
N GLU A 133 -25.24 10.02 8.47
CA GLU A 133 -25.81 11.04 7.55
C GLU A 133 -25.12 12.41 7.64
N SER A 134 -24.48 12.69 8.78
CA SER A 134 -23.74 13.93 8.99
C SER A 134 -22.33 13.93 8.34
N CYS A 135 -21.93 12.83 7.74
CA CYS A 135 -20.64 12.71 7.08
C CYS A 135 -20.62 13.46 5.74
N ALA A 136 -19.52 14.17 5.47
CA ALA A 136 -19.31 14.82 4.17
C ALA A 136 -19.18 13.76 3.04
N ILE A 137 -18.67 12.58 3.38
CA ILE A 137 -18.66 11.39 2.53
C ILE A 137 -19.41 10.30 3.28
N GLU A 138 -20.66 10.08 2.89
CA GLU A 138 -21.48 9.01 3.44
C GLU A 138 -21.16 7.69 2.71
N ILE A 139 -20.80 6.67 3.50
CA ILE A 139 -20.59 5.30 3.00
C ILE A 139 -21.77 4.46 3.50
N ARG A 140 -22.64 4.09 2.60
CA ARG A 140 -23.79 3.23 2.91
C ARG A 140 -23.34 1.79 2.83
N ASP A 141 -22.95 1.24 3.98
CA ASP A 141 -22.56 -0.14 4.15
C ASP A 141 -23.19 -0.68 5.43
N GLU A 142 -23.80 -1.84 5.35
CA GLU A 142 -24.50 -2.46 6.48
C GLU A 142 -23.58 -2.80 7.66
N TYR A 143 -22.27 -3.00 7.37
CA TYR A 143 -21.26 -3.32 8.38
C TYR A 143 -20.62 -2.09 9.03
N LEU A 144 -20.65 -0.94 8.38
CA LEU A 144 -20.06 0.31 8.89
C LEU A 144 -20.92 1.00 9.95
N GLY A 145 -22.23 0.73 9.97
CA GLY A 145 -23.12 1.37 10.93
C GLY A 145 -23.02 2.89 10.88
N LYS A 146 -22.87 3.53 12.07
CA LYS A 146 -22.67 4.98 12.21
C LYS A 146 -21.20 5.38 12.45
N ASP A 147 -20.28 4.45 12.31
CA ASP A 147 -18.87 4.70 12.55
C ASP A 147 -18.32 5.72 11.56
N THR A 148 -17.47 6.60 12.05
CA THR A 148 -16.91 7.70 11.28
C THR A 148 -15.42 7.86 11.54
N ILE A 149 -14.69 8.18 10.48
CA ILE A 149 -13.33 8.68 10.55
C ILE A 149 -13.30 10.15 10.16
N THR A 150 -12.38 10.91 10.72
CA THR A 150 -12.16 12.28 10.34
C THR A 150 -10.76 12.45 9.76
N LEU A 151 -10.69 12.93 8.53
CA LEU A 151 -9.43 13.44 7.96
C LEU A 151 -9.27 14.88 8.41
N LYS A 152 -8.20 15.20 9.13
CA LYS A 152 -7.85 16.55 9.55
C LYS A 152 -6.55 16.98 8.89
N ARG A 153 -6.51 18.23 8.45
CA ARG A 153 -5.26 18.86 8.04
C ARG A 153 -4.66 19.56 9.26
N VAL A 154 -3.44 19.12 9.60
CA VAL A 154 -2.62 19.75 10.63
C VAL A 154 -1.35 20.23 9.92
N GLU A 155 -1.21 21.54 9.79
CA GLU A 155 -0.17 22.17 8.96
C GLU A 155 -0.25 21.65 7.50
N ASP A 156 0.79 21.01 6.99
CA ASP A 156 0.84 20.44 5.63
C ASP A 156 0.55 18.93 5.58
N ALA A 157 0.27 18.32 6.74
CA ALA A 157 -0.01 16.89 6.83
C ALA A 157 -1.52 16.58 6.92
N LEU A 158 -1.93 15.45 6.32
CA LEU A 158 -3.26 14.87 6.52
C LEU A 158 -3.18 13.84 7.64
N THR A 159 -3.98 14.03 8.67
CA THR A 159 -4.08 13.11 9.82
C THR A 159 -5.43 12.43 9.79
N VAL A 160 -5.43 11.12 9.95
CA VAL A 160 -6.65 10.31 10.13
C VAL A 160 -6.95 10.22 11.63
N VAL A 161 -8.12 10.69 12.04
CA VAL A 161 -8.60 10.57 13.41
C VAL A 161 -9.79 9.61 13.42
N ASP A 162 -9.67 8.52 14.14
CA ASP A 162 -10.76 7.60 14.42
C ASP A 162 -11.57 8.16 15.60
N GLU A 163 -12.81 8.54 15.34
CA GLU A 163 -13.70 9.12 16.36
C GLU A 163 -14.55 8.05 17.08
N GLY A 164 -14.15 6.77 17.01
CA GLY A 164 -14.78 5.70 17.78
C GLY A 164 -15.36 4.56 16.97
N CYS A 165 -14.56 3.89 16.16
CA CYS A 165 -14.92 2.58 15.63
C CYS A 165 -15.09 1.57 16.77
N ARG A 166 -16.34 1.32 17.16
CA ARG A 166 -16.67 0.27 18.15
C ARG A 166 -16.74 -1.13 17.55
N SER A 167 -16.58 -1.28 16.26
CA SER A 167 -16.92 -2.50 15.52
C SER A 167 -15.82 -3.56 15.40
N PHE A 168 -14.60 -3.34 15.89
CA PHE A 168 -13.51 -4.33 15.82
C PHE A 168 -12.87 -4.68 17.18
N ALA A 169 -13.61 -4.65 18.28
CA ALA A 169 -13.16 -5.29 19.48
C ALA A 169 -13.81 -6.68 19.58
N PRO A 170 -13.07 -7.80 19.49
CA PRO A 170 -13.58 -9.05 20.02
C PRO A 170 -13.89 -8.80 21.50
N SER A 171 -15.07 -9.22 21.91
CA SER A 171 -15.62 -9.06 23.24
C SER A 171 -14.65 -9.53 24.33
N ALA A 172 -13.85 -8.65 24.87
CA ALA A 172 -13.15 -8.81 26.14
C ALA A 172 -12.75 -7.43 26.69
N ASP A 173 -13.39 -7.14 27.80
CA ASP A 173 -13.01 -6.14 28.80
C ASP A 173 -13.29 -4.66 28.54
N LYS A 174 -14.37 -4.22 29.18
CA LYS A 174 -14.73 -2.80 29.35
C LYS A 174 -13.76 -2.14 30.34
N ARG A 175 -12.59 -1.78 29.90
CA ARG A 175 -11.73 -0.76 30.57
C ARG A 175 -10.58 -0.37 29.64
N ASN A 176 -10.59 0.88 29.27
CA ASN A 176 -9.58 1.71 28.63
C ASN A 176 -9.97 2.14 27.21
N GLY A 177 -10.33 3.42 27.14
CA GLY A 177 -10.50 4.11 25.87
C GLY A 177 -9.23 4.01 25.04
N CYS A 178 -9.38 3.62 23.79
CA CYS A 178 -8.27 3.53 22.85
C CYS A 178 -7.74 4.95 22.60
N PRO A 179 -6.45 5.23 22.84
CA PRO A 179 -5.90 6.53 22.48
C PRO A 179 -5.95 6.72 20.96
N PRO A 180 -6.16 7.94 20.47
CA PRO A 180 -6.19 8.20 19.04
C PRO A 180 -4.86 7.78 18.41
N ARG A 181 -4.93 6.90 17.40
CA ARG A 181 -3.75 6.53 16.59
C ARG A 181 -3.48 7.70 15.64
N ILE A 182 -2.44 8.43 15.90
CA ILE A 182 -1.92 9.48 15.03
C ILE A 182 -1.01 8.80 14.03
N PHE A 183 -1.44 8.69 12.77
CA PHE A 183 -0.56 8.33 11.67
C PHE A 183 0.11 9.61 11.19
N GLN A 184 1.33 9.86 11.63
CA GLN A 184 2.19 10.89 11.05
C GLN A 184 2.87 10.29 9.82
N GLN A 185 2.65 10.89 8.66
CA GLN A 185 3.56 10.69 7.55
C GLN A 185 4.87 11.42 7.91
N PRO A 186 6.02 10.74 7.85
CA PRO A 186 7.30 11.43 8.02
C PRO A 186 7.52 12.40 6.86
N GLU A 187 8.04 13.58 7.22
CA GLU A 187 8.53 14.62 6.30
C GLU A 187 9.57 14.08 5.29
#